data_b61f235394c3b338751fe3a8040a0b1b
#
_entry.id   b61f235394c3b338751fe3a8040a0b1b
#
_cell.length_a   1.000
_cell.length_b   1.000
_cell.length_c   1.000
_cell.angle_alpha   90.00
_cell.angle_beta   90.00
_cell.angle_gamma   90.00
#
_symmetry.space_group_name_H-M   'P 1'
#
loop_
_entity.id
_entity.type
_entity.pdbx_description
1 polymer ?
#
loop_
_entity_poly.entity_id
_entity_poly.type
_entity_poly.pdbx_seq_one_letter_code
_entity_poly.pdbx_strand_id
1 'polypeptide(L)'
;MKKTFAVQLLLLLALIGLALPAGSGLARTPEAAVDKIHFLIPGGAGGGWDGTARGVGKALLDAGLVGEASFENMSGGGGGKALNHIISTAKRQQDAMLVNSTPIIIRSLTGVFPQSFRDLTPIAAVIADYAALVVANDSKYQTLDELLADFKKDPRSVKIAGGSVKGGMDHLVPAMIIEAAGGDPLQLVYIPYDAGGKAMAGLLSGDTQALSTGFGEAVGLAKQGQVRILAVTSDERLPQAPDVQTVKESGYDMSFANWRGFFGAPGLPEEKAEAFRSVLKEMYAKPEWKAIRDQRGWQDLYKPGAEFTVFLEKMENDIGSIMRRLGFIQ
;
A
#
# COMPACT_ATOMS: atom_id res chain seq x y z
N MET A 1 38.08 -23.13 -90.05
CA MET A 1 36.95 -23.52 -90.91
C MET A 1 35.67 -23.17 -90.18
N LYS A 2 35.03 -22.02 -90.54
CA LYS A 2 33.74 -21.96 -91.25
C LYS A 2 32.65 -22.67 -90.45
N LYS A 3 31.54 -22.07 -90.00
CA LYS A 3 30.58 -21.08 -90.58
C LYS A 3 29.57 -20.72 -89.41
N THR A 4 29.31 -19.44 -89.18
CA THR A 4 28.11 -18.66 -89.44
C THR A 4 26.73 -19.40 -89.50
N PHE A 5 25.82 -18.92 -88.73
CA PHE A 5 24.37 -18.58 -89.03
C PHE A 5 23.74 -17.99 -87.78
N ALA A 6 23.46 -16.79 -87.67
CA ALA A 6 22.46 -15.88 -88.17
C ALA A 6 21.03 -16.13 -87.48
N VAL A 7 20.71 -15.16 -86.62
CA VAL A 7 19.45 -14.42 -86.47
C VAL A 7 18.15 -15.19 -86.43
N GLN A 8 17.48 -15.09 -85.28
CA GLN A 8 16.09 -14.62 -85.28
C GLN A 8 15.71 -13.95 -83.91
N LEU A 9 15.38 -12.72 -84.06
CA LEU A 9 14.82 -11.79 -83.05
C LEU A 9 13.39 -12.19 -82.78
N LEU A 10 13.06 -12.53 -81.55
CA LEU A 10 11.66 -12.57 -81.10
C LEU A 10 11.55 -11.88 -79.74
N LEU A 11 10.94 -10.73 -79.75
CA LEU A 11 10.55 -9.96 -78.58
C LEU A 11 9.60 -10.82 -77.71
N LEU A 12 9.97 -11.10 -76.49
CA LEU A 12 9.07 -11.41 -75.43
C LEU A 12 9.26 -10.38 -74.33
N LEU A 13 8.31 -9.45 -74.26
CA LEU A 13 8.13 -8.54 -73.14
C LEU A 13 7.71 -9.37 -71.88
N ALA A 14 8.68 -9.67 -71.02
CA ALA A 14 8.40 -10.18 -69.69
C ALA A 14 8.15 -8.94 -68.78
N LEU A 15 6.88 -8.77 -68.41
CA LEU A 15 6.53 -7.88 -67.31
C LEU A 15 7.19 -8.37 -66.02
N ILE A 16 8.28 -7.71 -65.62
CA ILE A 16 8.79 -7.82 -64.26
C ILE A 16 7.90 -7.02 -63.38
N GLY A 17 6.92 -7.68 -62.75
CA GLY A 17 6.15 -7.10 -61.68
C GLY A 17 7.06 -6.80 -60.49
N LEU A 18 7.35 -5.53 -60.26
CA LEU A 18 7.98 -5.04 -59.03
C LEU A 18 7.04 -5.38 -57.87
N ALA A 19 7.23 -6.51 -57.22
CA ALA A 19 6.65 -6.75 -55.91
C ALA A 19 7.37 -5.83 -54.94
N LEU A 20 6.74 -4.69 -54.61
CA LEU A 20 7.12 -3.89 -53.44
C LEU A 20 7.03 -4.81 -52.22
N PRO A 21 8.07 -4.89 -51.38
CA PRO A 21 7.92 -5.59 -50.13
C PRO A 21 6.82 -4.88 -49.32
N ALA A 22 5.74 -5.61 -49.01
CA ALA A 22 4.76 -5.18 -48.06
C ALA A 22 5.52 -4.73 -46.81
N GLY A 23 5.50 -3.46 -46.53
CA GLY A 23 6.13 -2.89 -45.34
C GLY A 23 5.69 -3.69 -44.16
N SER A 24 6.66 -4.32 -43.48
CA SER A 24 6.51 -4.86 -42.14
C SER A 24 6.01 -3.70 -41.31
N GLY A 25 4.71 -3.61 -41.11
CA GLY A 25 4.15 -2.72 -40.12
C GLY A 25 4.83 -3.09 -38.80
N LEU A 26 5.78 -2.28 -38.39
CA LEU A 26 6.28 -2.31 -37.03
C LEU A 26 5.01 -2.23 -36.17
N ALA A 27 4.68 -3.35 -35.52
CA ALA A 27 3.62 -3.37 -34.54
C ALA A 27 3.97 -2.25 -33.55
N ARG A 28 3.24 -1.14 -33.61
CA ARG A 28 3.35 -0.07 -32.64
C ARG A 28 3.11 -0.74 -31.28
N THR A 29 4.09 -0.78 -30.42
CA THR A 29 3.87 -1.08 -29.02
C THR A 29 2.71 -0.19 -28.58
N PRO A 30 1.66 -0.73 -27.97
CA PRO A 30 0.57 0.09 -27.47
C PRO A 30 1.18 1.23 -26.65
N GLU A 31 0.87 2.47 -27.03
CA GLU A 31 1.29 3.65 -26.28
C GLU A 31 0.73 3.50 -24.89
N ALA A 32 1.58 3.62 -23.85
CA ALA A 32 1.13 3.49 -22.48
C ALA A 32 0.00 4.51 -22.22
N ALA A 33 -1.06 4.09 -21.54
CA ALA A 33 -2.23 4.93 -21.29
C ALA A 33 -1.89 6.18 -20.43
N VAL A 34 -0.80 6.11 -19.67
CA VAL A 34 -0.20 7.21 -18.91
C VAL A 34 1.31 7.18 -19.12
N ASP A 35 1.90 8.30 -19.55
CA ASP A 35 3.35 8.36 -19.83
C ASP A 35 4.18 8.11 -18.57
N LYS A 36 3.83 8.80 -17.47
CA LYS A 36 4.59 8.69 -16.23
C LYS A 36 3.72 8.90 -15.00
N ILE A 37 4.13 8.27 -13.90
CA ILE A 37 3.59 8.49 -12.57
C ILE A 37 4.74 8.68 -11.58
N HIS A 38 4.68 9.76 -10.81
CA HIS A 38 5.55 9.99 -9.67
C HIS A 38 4.84 9.60 -8.38
N PHE A 39 5.30 8.54 -7.71
CA PHE A 39 4.74 8.12 -6.43
C PHE A 39 5.41 8.88 -5.29
N LEU A 40 4.65 9.78 -4.65
CA LEU A 40 5.07 10.45 -3.43
C LEU A 40 4.66 9.61 -2.22
N ILE A 41 5.65 9.23 -1.39
CA ILE A 41 5.48 8.28 -0.30
C ILE A 41 5.71 9.01 1.02
N PRO A 42 4.68 9.19 1.88
CA PRO A 42 4.77 10.01 3.10
C PRO A 42 5.43 9.28 4.28
N GLY A 43 6.27 8.29 4.00
CA GLY A 43 6.95 7.47 5.01
C GLY A 43 8.31 6.97 4.56
N GLY A 44 9.04 6.35 5.48
CA GLY A 44 10.34 5.74 5.23
C GLY A 44 10.26 4.49 4.35
N ALA A 45 11.39 4.14 3.74
CA ALA A 45 11.51 2.91 2.94
C ALA A 45 11.23 1.66 3.79
N GLY A 46 10.62 0.65 3.16
CA GLY A 46 10.26 -0.62 3.80
C GLY A 46 8.98 -0.58 4.64
N GLY A 47 8.31 0.57 4.76
CA GLY A 47 7.00 0.67 5.41
C GLY A 47 5.85 0.36 4.45
N GLY A 48 4.62 0.27 5.00
CA GLY A 48 3.44 -0.11 4.24
C GLY A 48 3.11 0.81 3.07
N TRP A 49 3.29 2.12 3.21
CA TRP A 49 3.11 3.06 2.10
C TRP A 49 4.14 2.85 0.99
N ASP A 50 5.42 2.63 1.36
CA ASP A 50 6.49 2.35 0.41
C ASP A 50 6.22 1.05 -0.36
N GLY A 51 5.86 0.00 0.37
CA GLY A 51 5.50 -1.29 -0.22
C GLY A 51 4.31 -1.19 -1.18
N THR A 52 3.28 -0.39 -0.84
CA THR A 52 2.10 -0.21 -1.70
C THR A 52 2.43 0.57 -2.97
N ALA A 53 3.11 1.70 -2.84
CA ALA A 53 3.48 2.52 -4.00
C ALA A 53 4.38 1.75 -4.97
N ARG A 54 5.39 1.04 -4.46
CA ARG A 54 6.30 0.22 -5.30
C ARG A 54 5.60 -0.99 -5.90
N GLY A 55 4.70 -1.63 -5.15
CA GLY A 55 3.90 -2.75 -5.66
C GLY A 55 2.98 -2.33 -6.80
N VAL A 56 2.26 -1.21 -6.64
CA VAL A 56 1.39 -0.65 -7.69
C VAL A 56 2.24 -0.20 -8.90
N GLY A 57 3.29 0.57 -8.68
CA GLY A 57 4.16 1.02 -9.77
C GLY A 57 4.79 -0.14 -10.55
N LYS A 58 5.22 -1.20 -9.85
CA LYS A 58 5.72 -2.42 -10.50
C LYS A 58 4.62 -3.10 -11.34
N ALA A 59 3.42 -3.27 -10.80
CA ALA A 59 2.33 -3.90 -11.54
C ALA A 59 1.93 -3.10 -12.79
N LEU A 60 1.90 -1.77 -12.68
CA LEU A 60 1.61 -0.88 -13.82
C LEU A 60 2.68 -0.97 -14.92
N LEU A 61 3.97 -0.98 -14.53
CA LEU A 61 5.10 -1.13 -15.47
C LEU A 61 5.10 -2.51 -16.12
N ASP A 62 4.99 -3.57 -15.34
CA ASP A 62 5.02 -4.95 -15.85
C ASP A 62 3.83 -5.23 -16.80
N ALA A 63 2.69 -4.58 -16.57
CA ALA A 63 1.51 -4.68 -17.43
C ALA A 63 1.54 -3.72 -18.63
N GLY A 64 2.57 -2.87 -18.77
CA GLY A 64 2.69 -1.88 -19.85
C GLY A 64 1.64 -0.76 -19.80
N LEU A 65 1.04 -0.50 -18.63
CA LEU A 65 -0.02 0.50 -18.43
C LEU A 65 0.56 1.90 -18.19
N VAL A 66 1.80 2.00 -17.78
CA VAL A 66 2.53 3.25 -17.58
C VAL A 66 3.92 3.16 -18.22
N GLY A 67 4.39 4.25 -18.82
CA GLY A 67 5.70 4.31 -19.45
C GLY A 67 6.86 4.44 -18.44
N GLU A 68 6.65 5.21 -17.37
CA GLU A 68 7.63 5.44 -16.31
C GLU A 68 6.96 5.51 -14.94
N ALA A 69 7.58 4.91 -13.93
CA ALA A 69 7.22 5.06 -12.53
C ALA A 69 8.43 5.47 -11.71
N SER A 70 8.33 6.58 -10.99
CA SER A 70 9.35 7.05 -10.05
C SER A 70 8.83 7.13 -8.62
N PHE A 71 9.71 7.05 -7.62
CA PHE A 71 9.32 6.91 -6.22
C PHE A 71 10.14 7.85 -5.34
N GLU A 72 9.47 8.66 -4.54
CA GLU A 72 10.11 9.54 -3.57
C GLU A 72 9.56 9.28 -2.16
N ASN A 73 10.44 8.92 -1.22
CA ASN A 73 10.11 8.81 0.19
C ASN A 73 10.32 10.18 0.87
N MET A 74 9.24 10.79 1.35
CA MET A 74 9.26 12.08 2.06
C MET A 74 8.71 11.90 3.47
N SER A 75 9.49 11.26 4.35
CA SER A 75 9.11 11.00 5.73
C SER A 75 9.12 12.27 6.57
N GLY A 76 8.27 12.32 7.59
CA GLY A 76 8.20 13.39 8.59
C GLY A 76 6.78 13.79 8.98
N GLY A 77 6.58 14.09 10.26
CA GLY A 77 5.29 14.53 10.82
C GLY A 77 4.15 13.52 10.65
N GLY A 78 4.44 12.20 10.56
CA GLY A 78 3.44 11.18 10.31
C GLY A 78 2.74 11.32 8.94
N GLY A 79 3.48 11.76 7.94
CA GLY A 79 3.00 11.99 6.57
C GLY A 79 2.69 13.47 6.26
N GLY A 80 2.64 14.33 7.28
CA GLY A 80 2.30 15.75 7.10
C GLY A 80 3.28 16.50 6.20
N LYS A 81 4.57 16.14 6.20
CA LYS A 81 5.57 16.76 5.31
C LYS A 81 5.22 16.53 3.83
N ALA A 82 4.94 15.30 3.43
CA ALA A 82 4.59 14.98 2.06
C ALA A 82 3.22 15.57 1.67
N LEU A 83 2.24 15.52 2.60
CA LEU A 83 0.93 16.13 2.40
C LEU A 83 1.04 17.65 2.14
N ASN A 84 1.79 18.37 2.99
CA ASN A 84 2.03 19.79 2.78
C ASN A 84 2.80 20.06 1.48
N HIS A 85 3.76 19.20 1.12
CA HIS A 85 4.52 19.34 -0.11
C HIS A 85 3.62 19.27 -1.35
N ILE A 86 2.79 18.20 -1.48
CA ILE A 86 1.93 18.05 -2.65
C ILE A 86 0.89 19.17 -2.75
N ILE A 87 0.39 19.68 -1.62
CA ILE A 87 -0.57 20.79 -1.59
C ILE A 87 0.11 22.11 -1.98
N SER A 88 1.23 22.45 -1.34
CA SER A 88 1.91 23.74 -1.59
C SER A 88 2.57 23.82 -2.97
N THR A 89 2.81 22.69 -3.62
CA THR A 89 3.41 22.63 -4.97
C THR A 89 2.48 22.08 -6.04
N ALA A 90 1.16 22.08 -5.80
CA ALA A 90 0.14 21.39 -6.59
C ALA A 90 0.27 21.58 -8.12
N LYS A 91 0.56 22.79 -8.59
CA LYS A 91 0.73 23.08 -10.03
C LYS A 91 1.87 22.29 -10.69
N ARG A 92 2.85 21.82 -9.90
CA ARG A 92 4.00 21.03 -10.38
C ARG A 92 3.81 19.53 -10.16
N GLN A 93 2.75 19.13 -9.46
CA GLN A 93 2.50 17.75 -9.03
C GLN A 93 1.41 17.06 -9.88
N GLN A 94 1.31 17.45 -11.15
CA GLN A 94 0.24 16.94 -12.04
C GLN A 94 0.43 15.48 -12.45
N ASP A 95 1.63 14.93 -12.32
CA ASP A 95 1.94 13.53 -12.59
C ASP A 95 2.18 12.74 -11.28
N ALA A 96 1.92 13.38 -10.12
CA ALA A 96 2.15 12.76 -8.83
C ALA A 96 0.91 12.05 -8.28
N MET A 97 1.13 10.87 -7.71
CA MET A 97 0.17 10.18 -6.84
C MET A 97 0.76 10.04 -5.44
N LEU A 98 0.12 10.68 -4.46
CA LEU A 98 0.44 10.50 -3.04
C LEU A 98 -0.24 9.24 -2.54
N VAL A 99 0.52 8.25 -2.08
CA VAL A 99 -0.05 7.11 -1.35
C VAL A 99 -0.44 7.54 0.06
N ASN A 100 -1.60 7.10 0.55
CA ASN A 100 -1.97 7.31 1.95
C ASN A 100 -2.90 6.19 2.45
N SER A 101 -3.27 6.28 3.73
CA SER A 101 -4.13 5.30 4.40
C SER A 101 -4.83 5.93 5.61
N THR A 102 -5.34 5.15 6.52
CA THR A 102 -5.97 5.59 7.77
C THR A 102 -5.30 6.77 8.49
N PRO A 103 -3.95 6.92 8.51
CA PRO A 103 -3.31 8.07 9.14
C PRO A 103 -3.74 9.45 8.65
N ILE A 104 -4.16 9.62 7.39
CA ILE A 104 -4.65 10.94 6.91
C ILE A 104 -5.93 11.36 7.65
N ILE A 105 -6.78 10.39 7.99
CA ILE A 105 -8.01 10.59 8.77
C ILE A 105 -7.65 10.87 10.24
N ILE A 106 -6.84 10.02 10.86
CA ILE A 106 -6.43 10.15 12.26
C ILE A 106 -5.79 11.51 12.52
N ARG A 107 -4.94 11.98 11.60
CA ARG A 107 -4.25 13.27 11.70
C ARG A 107 -5.19 14.47 11.64
N SER A 108 -6.17 14.41 10.76
CA SER A 108 -7.22 15.42 10.69
C SER A 108 -8.04 15.44 11.99
N LEU A 109 -8.47 14.28 12.48
CA LEU A 109 -9.24 14.19 13.72
C LEU A 109 -8.49 14.65 14.97
N THR A 110 -7.17 14.44 15.03
CA THR A 110 -6.33 14.89 16.17
C THR A 110 -5.88 16.33 16.05
N GLY A 111 -6.16 17.03 14.95
CA GLY A 111 -5.72 18.40 14.72
C GLY A 111 -4.20 18.59 14.64
N VAL A 112 -3.43 17.50 14.39
CA VAL A 112 -1.95 17.55 14.30
C VAL A 112 -1.49 18.43 13.14
N PHE A 113 -2.26 18.42 12.03
CA PHE A 113 -2.12 19.39 10.94
C PHE A 113 -3.50 19.71 10.35
N PRO A 114 -3.67 20.91 9.77
CA PRO A 114 -4.99 21.38 9.35
C PRO A 114 -5.52 20.70 8.09
N GLN A 115 -4.66 20.03 7.32
CA GLN A 115 -5.04 19.39 6.06
C GLN A 115 -5.70 18.05 6.30
N SER A 116 -6.59 17.67 5.37
CA SER A 116 -7.30 16.40 5.35
C SER A 116 -7.27 15.78 3.95
N PHE A 117 -7.92 14.63 3.79
CA PHE A 117 -8.11 14.05 2.46
C PHE A 117 -8.96 14.95 1.53
N ARG A 118 -9.74 15.88 2.08
CA ARG A 118 -10.57 16.82 1.32
C ARG A 118 -9.76 17.89 0.58
N ASP A 119 -8.52 18.10 1.00
CA ASP A 119 -7.59 19.04 0.34
C ASP A 119 -6.89 18.40 -0.88
N LEU A 120 -7.18 17.15 -1.18
CA LEU A 120 -6.55 16.37 -2.25
C LEU A 120 -7.59 15.94 -3.29
N THR A 121 -7.14 15.50 -4.46
CA THR A 121 -7.99 14.85 -5.46
C THR A 121 -8.02 13.34 -5.23
N PRO A 122 -9.14 12.72 -4.79
CA PRO A 122 -9.21 11.27 -4.57
C PRO A 122 -9.06 10.51 -5.88
N ILE A 123 -8.09 9.59 -5.97
CA ILE A 123 -7.91 8.73 -7.15
C ILE A 123 -8.60 7.40 -6.92
N ALA A 124 -8.07 6.56 -6.04
CA ALA A 124 -8.71 5.29 -5.67
C ALA A 124 -8.12 4.70 -4.38
N ALA A 125 -8.93 4.03 -3.58
CA ALA A 125 -8.45 2.97 -2.70
C ALA A 125 -8.07 1.75 -3.55
N VAL A 126 -6.99 1.07 -3.18
CA VAL A 126 -6.47 -0.05 -3.98
C VAL A 126 -6.28 -1.35 -3.20
N ILE A 127 -6.13 -1.32 -1.88
CA ILE A 127 -6.02 -2.51 -1.03
C ILE A 127 -6.54 -2.23 0.37
N ALA A 128 -6.92 -3.32 1.07
CA ALA A 128 -6.97 -3.36 2.52
C ALA A 128 -5.85 -4.29 3.03
N ASP A 129 -5.14 -3.85 4.06
CA ASP A 129 -4.10 -4.61 4.75
C ASP A 129 -4.50 -4.78 6.21
N TYR A 130 -4.62 -6.03 6.65
CA TYR A 130 -4.90 -6.28 8.05
C TYR A 130 -3.66 -6.01 8.90
N ALA A 131 -3.87 -5.60 10.14
CA ALA A 131 -2.78 -5.45 11.09
C ALA A 131 -2.40 -6.80 11.69
N ALA A 132 -1.15 -6.89 12.12
CA ALA A 132 -0.59 -8.03 12.82
C ALA A 132 0.08 -7.57 14.11
N LEU A 133 -0.10 -8.33 15.18
CA LEU A 133 0.69 -8.22 16.40
C LEU A 133 1.80 -9.27 16.36
N VAL A 134 3.04 -8.81 16.41
CA VAL A 134 4.24 -9.58 16.06
C VAL A 134 5.23 -9.55 17.21
N VAL A 135 5.94 -10.66 17.45
CA VAL A 135 7.04 -10.76 18.39
C VAL A 135 8.28 -11.35 17.72
N ALA A 136 9.47 -11.16 18.29
CA ALA A 136 10.66 -11.87 17.85
C ALA A 136 10.45 -13.38 18.00
N ASN A 137 11.08 -14.19 17.15
CA ASN A 137 10.85 -15.64 17.16
C ASN A 137 11.27 -16.33 18.46
N ASP A 138 12.30 -15.79 19.14
CA ASP A 138 12.79 -16.23 20.44
C ASP A 138 12.05 -15.62 21.64
N SER A 139 11.01 -14.82 21.39
CA SER A 139 10.17 -14.23 22.43
C SER A 139 9.56 -15.30 23.32
N LYS A 140 9.41 -14.99 24.61
CA LYS A 140 8.68 -15.83 25.56
C LYS A 140 7.18 -15.96 25.21
N TYR A 141 6.63 -14.99 24.46
CA TYR A 141 5.21 -15.00 24.09
C TYR A 141 4.96 -15.92 22.89
N GLN A 142 4.16 -16.94 23.10
CA GLN A 142 3.73 -17.89 22.07
C GLN A 142 2.33 -17.55 21.55
N THR A 143 1.51 -16.88 22.37
CA THR A 143 0.11 -16.53 22.07
C THR A 143 -0.17 -15.07 22.40
N LEU A 144 -1.27 -14.54 21.84
CA LEU A 144 -1.77 -13.21 22.17
C LEU A 144 -2.15 -13.12 23.67
N ASP A 145 -2.73 -14.18 24.21
CA ASP A 145 -3.17 -14.23 25.62
C ASP A 145 -2.01 -14.08 26.60
N GLU A 146 -0.86 -14.71 26.33
CA GLU A 146 0.34 -14.58 27.18
C GLU A 146 0.84 -13.13 27.21
N LEU A 147 0.87 -12.46 26.06
CA LEU A 147 1.26 -11.04 25.98
C LEU A 147 0.27 -10.14 26.73
N LEU A 148 -1.02 -10.37 26.53
CA LEU A 148 -2.09 -9.60 27.20
C LEU A 148 -2.15 -9.86 28.71
N ALA A 149 -1.84 -11.08 29.16
CA ALA A 149 -1.74 -11.41 30.58
C ALA A 149 -0.61 -10.64 31.27
N ASP A 150 0.58 -10.57 30.64
CA ASP A 150 1.69 -9.78 31.16
C ASP A 150 1.37 -8.28 31.11
N PHE A 151 0.75 -7.79 30.07
CA PHE A 151 0.28 -6.41 30.00
C PHE A 151 -0.69 -6.06 31.14
N LYS A 152 -1.67 -6.89 31.41
CA LYS A 152 -2.64 -6.67 32.52
C LYS A 152 -1.96 -6.66 33.88
N LYS A 153 -0.91 -7.48 34.07
CA LYS A 153 -0.16 -7.54 35.32
C LYS A 153 0.75 -6.33 35.51
N ASP A 154 1.47 -5.93 34.47
CA ASP A 154 2.33 -4.75 34.45
C ASP A 154 2.42 -4.19 33.02
N PRO A 155 1.62 -3.15 32.69
CA PRO A 155 1.62 -2.54 31.37
C PRO A 155 2.97 -2.03 30.91
N ARG A 156 3.88 -1.68 31.84
CA ARG A 156 5.23 -1.16 31.50
C ARG A 156 6.17 -2.26 31.04
N SER A 157 5.86 -3.52 31.37
CA SER A 157 6.67 -4.68 30.95
C SER A 157 6.48 -5.02 29.48
N VAL A 158 5.41 -4.52 28.82
CA VAL A 158 5.06 -4.79 27.41
C VAL A 158 5.10 -3.51 26.59
N LYS A 159 6.27 -3.25 25.99
CA LYS A 159 6.44 -2.13 25.05
C LYS A 159 6.10 -2.63 23.64
N ILE A 160 5.22 -1.91 22.95
CA ILE A 160 4.81 -2.24 21.58
C ILE A 160 5.36 -1.20 20.60
N ALA A 161 6.17 -1.64 19.64
CA ALA A 161 6.68 -0.82 18.55
C ALA A 161 5.61 -0.61 17.47
N GLY A 162 5.77 0.45 16.69
CA GLY A 162 5.04 0.65 15.44
C GLY A 162 5.72 1.67 14.54
N GLY A 163 5.48 1.55 13.25
CA GLY A 163 6.05 2.42 12.21
C GLY A 163 5.31 3.74 12.02
N SER A 164 4.32 4.02 12.87
CA SER A 164 3.56 5.29 12.85
C SER A 164 3.77 6.08 14.14
N VAL A 165 3.52 7.38 14.08
CA VAL A 165 3.64 8.24 15.26
C VAL A 165 2.62 7.86 16.32
N LYS A 166 2.85 8.30 17.57
CA LYS A 166 1.92 8.11 18.68
C LYS A 166 0.53 8.68 18.33
N GLY A 167 -0.53 7.91 18.60
CA GLY A 167 -1.89 8.19 18.15
C GLY A 167 -2.17 7.80 16.69
N GLY A 168 -1.17 7.29 15.95
CA GLY A 168 -1.35 6.74 14.62
C GLY A 168 -1.91 5.31 14.62
N MET A 169 -2.05 4.73 13.42
CA MET A 169 -2.69 3.43 13.22
C MET A 169 -2.05 2.30 14.04
N ASP A 170 -0.71 2.20 14.03
CA ASP A 170 -0.01 1.12 14.74
C ASP A 170 -0.08 1.27 16.26
N HIS A 171 -0.49 2.45 16.76
CA HIS A 171 -0.83 2.68 18.16
C HIS A 171 -2.31 2.35 18.44
N LEU A 172 -3.21 2.71 17.51
CA LEU A 172 -4.64 2.50 17.65
C LEU A 172 -5.00 1.00 17.71
N VAL A 173 -4.39 0.19 16.86
CA VAL A 173 -4.68 -1.25 16.78
C VAL A 173 -4.39 -1.99 18.10
N PRO A 174 -3.20 -1.92 18.70
CA PRO A 174 -2.97 -2.58 19.99
C PRO A 174 -3.81 -1.98 21.13
N ALA A 175 -4.14 -0.69 21.08
CA ALA A 175 -5.07 -0.08 22.05
C ALA A 175 -6.47 -0.70 21.95
N MET A 176 -6.99 -0.93 20.73
CA MET A 176 -8.25 -1.63 20.50
C MET A 176 -8.21 -3.09 21.00
N ILE A 177 -7.09 -3.80 20.77
CA ILE A 177 -6.91 -5.18 21.25
C ILE A 177 -6.94 -5.22 22.79
N ILE A 178 -6.21 -4.30 23.43
CA ILE A 178 -6.16 -4.18 24.90
C ILE A 178 -7.56 -3.87 25.45
N GLU A 179 -8.30 -2.93 24.84
CA GLU A 179 -9.69 -2.62 25.24
C GLU A 179 -10.59 -3.85 25.12
N ALA A 180 -10.55 -4.54 23.97
CA ALA A 180 -11.34 -5.74 23.73
C ALA A 180 -11.01 -6.87 24.72
N ALA A 181 -9.76 -6.91 25.21
CA ALA A 181 -9.32 -7.84 26.26
C ALA A 181 -9.69 -7.36 27.67
N GLY A 182 -10.37 -6.21 27.85
CA GLY A 182 -10.74 -5.64 29.16
C GLY A 182 -9.58 -4.99 29.91
N GLY A 183 -8.49 -4.61 29.21
CA GLY A 183 -7.41 -3.79 29.75
C GLY A 183 -7.65 -2.31 29.53
N ASP A 184 -6.81 -1.45 30.15
CA ASP A 184 -6.85 -0.01 29.95
C ASP A 184 -5.93 0.39 28.78
N PRO A 185 -6.46 0.83 27.62
CA PRO A 185 -5.67 1.21 26.46
C PRO A 185 -4.75 2.43 26.68
N LEU A 186 -5.07 3.29 27.67
CA LEU A 186 -4.25 4.46 27.98
C LEU A 186 -2.94 4.10 28.69
N GLN A 187 -2.82 2.89 29.22
CA GLN A 187 -1.60 2.38 29.84
C GLN A 187 -0.62 1.77 28.84
N LEU A 188 -0.99 1.69 27.56
CA LEU A 188 -0.12 1.14 26.50
C LEU A 188 1.18 1.94 26.35
N VAL A 189 2.31 1.27 26.50
CA VAL A 189 3.64 1.82 26.21
C VAL A 189 3.95 1.61 24.74
N TYR A 190 3.59 2.58 23.94
CA TYR A 190 3.84 2.58 22.49
C TYR A 190 5.13 3.30 22.14
N ILE A 191 6.00 2.65 21.35
CA ILE A 191 7.29 3.19 20.88
C ILE A 191 7.21 3.45 19.38
N PRO A 192 7.10 4.74 18.98
CA PRO A 192 7.00 5.11 17.58
C PRO A 192 8.35 5.08 16.86
N TYR A 193 8.40 4.50 15.67
CA TYR A 193 9.49 4.57 14.72
C TYR A 193 9.06 5.30 13.45
N ASP A 194 10.03 5.73 12.63
CA ASP A 194 9.75 6.50 11.40
C ASP A 194 9.08 5.66 10.28
N ALA A 195 9.19 4.33 10.34
CA ALA A 195 8.51 3.40 9.42
C ALA A 195 8.49 1.98 9.99
N GLY A 196 7.64 1.11 9.43
CA GLY A 196 7.50 -0.29 9.83
C GLY A 196 8.81 -1.06 9.79
N GLY A 197 9.66 -0.84 8.77
CA GLY A 197 10.98 -1.49 8.70
C GLY A 197 11.91 -1.12 9.86
N LYS A 198 11.89 0.14 10.34
CA LYS A 198 12.67 0.56 11.53
C LYS A 198 12.06 0.00 12.81
N ALA A 199 10.75 -0.06 12.92
CA ALA A 199 10.06 -0.66 14.04
C ALA A 199 10.35 -2.17 14.15
N MET A 200 10.39 -2.87 13.02
CA MET A 200 10.79 -4.28 12.94
C MET A 200 12.23 -4.48 13.40
N ALA A 201 13.15 -3.60 12.99
CA ALA A 201 14.53 -3.65 13.48
C ALA A 201 14.60 -3.44 15.01
N GLY A 202 13.80 -2.52 15.57
CA GLY A 202 13.68 -2.32 17.01
C GLY A 202 13.12 -3.53 17.77
N LEU A 203 12.18 -4.25 17.16
CA LEU A 203 11.70 -5.53 17.70
C LEU A 203 12.81 -6.57 17.71
N LEU A 204 13.50 -6.76 16.60
CA LEU A 204 14.55 -7.78 16.45
C LEU A 204 15.81 -7.49 17.30
N SER A 205 16.06 -6.21 17.64
CA SER A 205 17.13 -5.82 18.58
C SER A 205 16.75 -5.97 20.06
N GLY A 206 15.47 -6.27 20.35
CA GLY A 206 14.98 -6.43 21.73
C GLY A 206 14.60 -5.11 22.43
N ASP A 207 14.55 -3.98 21.71
CA ASP A 207 14.13 -2.69 22.27
C ASP A 207 12.67 -2.70 22.74
N THR A 208 11.85 -3.53 22.09
CA THR A 208 10.42 -3.73 22.39
C THR A 208 10.04 -5.19 22.43
N GLN A 209 8.97 -5.52 23.15
CA GLN A 209 8.49 -6.88 23.34
C GLN A 209 7.58 -7.34 22.19
N ALA A 210 6.91 -6.40 21.55
CA ALA A 210 6.03 -6.66 20.41
C ALA A 210 6.07 -5.52 19.40
N LEU A 211 5.51 -5.77 18.23
CA LEU A 211 5.35 -4.83 17.14
C LEU A 211 3.91 -4.91 16.61
N SER A 212 3.26 -3.76 16.46
CA SER A 212 2.04 -3.61 15.67
C SER A 212 2.41 -3.08 14.29
N THR A 213 2.03 -3.81 13.23
CA THR A 213 2.36 -3.44 11.85
C THR A 213 1.35 -4.06 10.87
N GLY A 214 1.42 -3.72 9.58
CA GLY A 214 0.65 -4.41 8.55
C GLY A 214 1.10 -5.87 8.39
N PHE A 215 0.16 -6.78 8.21
CA PHE A 215 0.47 -8.20 7.97
C PHE A 215 1.46 -8.38 6.81
N GLY A 216 1.26 -7.63 5.72
CA GLY A 216 2.15 -7.65 4.55
C GLY A 216 3.61 -7.27 4.83
N GLU A 217 3.88 -6.58 5.94
CA GLU A 217 5.22 -6.22 6.36
C GLU A 217 5.89 -7.32 7.19
N ALA A 218 5.11 -8.18 7.86
CA ALA A 218 5.58 -9.20 8.77
C ALA A 218 5.65 -10.61 8.15
N VAL A 219 4.74 -10.95 7.24
CA VAL A 219 4.54 -12.32 6.75
C VAL A 219 5.80 -12.94 6.12
N GLY A 220 6.61 -12.14 5.40
CA GLY A 220 7.86 -12.61 4.82
C GLY A 220 8.89 -13.03 5.85
N LEU A 221 9.05 -12.25 6.92
CA LEU A 221 9.97 -12.54 8.02
C LEU A 221 9.47 -13.69 8.91
N ALA A 222 8.15 -13.81 9.07
CA ALA A 222 7.55 -14.93 9.78
C ALA A 222 7.81 -16.27 9.05
N LYS A 223 7.66 -16.29 7.71
CA LYS A 223 8.01 -17.47 6.89
C LYS A 223 9.50 -17.84 6.96
N GLN A 224 10.36 -16.86 7.23
CA GLN A 224 11.80 -17.08 7.43
C GLN A 224 12.16 -17.46 8.88
N GLY A 225 11.18 -17.55 9.78
CA GLY A 225 11.40 -17.87 11.19
C GLY A 225 12.11 -16.78 11.99
N GLN A 226 12.11 -15.54 11.53
CA GLN A 226 12.72 -14.40 12.24
C GLN A 226 11.77 -13.79 13.27
N VAL A 227 10.48 -13.81 12.99
CA VAL A 227 9.43 -13.32 13.88
C VAL A 227 8.28 -14.33 13.97
N ARG A 228 7.45 -14.16 14.99
CA ARG A 228 6.17 -14.87 15.16
C ARG A 228 5.04 -13.85 15.12
N ILE A 229 4.02 -14.13 14.32
CA ILE A 229 2.76 -13.37 14.34
C ILE A 229 1.86 -14.02 15.38
N LEU A 230 1.52 -13.27 16.43
CA LEU A 230 0.63 -13.77 17.50
C LEU A 230 -0.83 -13.76 17.07
N ALA A 231 -1.27 -12.72 16.37
CA ALA A 231 -2.62 -12.61 15.83
C ALA A 231 -2.69 -11.62 14.69
N VAL A 232 -3.71 -11.77 13.84
CA VAL A 232 -4.09 -10.83 12.79
C VAL A 232 -5.47 -10.24 13.07
N THR A 233 -5.72 -9.02 12.58
CA THR A 233 -6.96 -8.29 12.85
C THR A 233 -8.07 -8.55 11.82
N SER A 234 -7.92 -9.57 11.00
CA SER A 234 -8.95 -10.01 10.05
C SER A 234 -10.09 -10.76 10.75
N ASP A 235 -11.25 -10.81 10.11
CA ASP A 235 -12.38 -11.59 10.59
C ASP A 235 -12.12 -13.10 10.47
N GLU A 236 -11.36 -13.51 9.45
CA GLU A 236 -10.96 -14.90 9.19
C GLU A 236 -9.45 -15.00 9.04
N ARG A 237 -8.88 -16.19 9.20
CA ARG A 237 -7.45 -16.45 8.99
C ARG A 237 -7.03 -16.11 7.57
N LEU A 238 -5.85 -15.56 7.44
CA LEU A 238 -5.32 -15.18 6.14
C LEU A 238 -4.71 -16.40 5.42
N PRO A 239 -5.01 -16.63 4.13
CA PRO A 239 -4.49 -17.76 3.38
C PRO A 239 -2.96 -17.86 3.35
N GLN A 240 -2.28 -16.71 3.49
CA GLN A 240 -0.83 -16.63 3.50
C GLN A 240 -0.19 -17.09 4.82
N ALA A 241 -0.98 -17.22 5.89
CA ALA A 241 -0.58 -17.68 7.22
C ALA A 241 -1.77 -18.40 7.91
N PRO A 242 -2.19 -19.57 7.41
CA PRO A 242 -3.40 -20.25 7.87
C PRO A 242 -3.31 -20.75 9.32
N ASP A 243 -2.09 -20.88 9.84
CA ASP A 243 -1.84 -21.29 11.22
C ASP A 243 -1.91 -20.13 12.23
N VAL A 244 -1.93 -18.87 11.75
CA VAL A 244 -2.04 -17.69 12.60
C VAL A 244 -3.50 -17.41 12.92
N GLN A 245 -3.81 -17.33 14.22
CA GLN A 245 -5.14 -16.99 14.70
C GLN A 245 -5.51 -15.53 14.42
N THR A 246 -6.80 -15.25 14.30
CA THR A 246 -7.29 -13.88 14.36
C THR A 246 -7.45 -13.42 15.82
N VAL A 247 -7.53 -12.11 16.03
CA VAL A 247 -7.85 -11.54 17.33
C VAL A 247 -9.21 -12.06 17.83
N LYS A 248 -10.19 -12.24 16.91
CA LYS A 248 -11.51 -12.83 17.22
C LYS A 248 -11.42 -14.29 17.66
N GLU A 249 -10.62 -15.10 16.99
CA GLU A 249 -10.41 -16.51 17.40
C GLU A 249 -9.71 -16.63 18.75
N SER A 250 -8.93 -15.61 19.15
CA SER A 250 -8.35 -15.50 20.49
C SER A 250 -9.37 -15.03 21.56
N GLY A 251 -10.65 -14.87 21.19
CA GLY A 251 -11.75 -14.52 22.11
C GLY A 251 -12.00 -13.01 22.26
N TYR A 252 -11.38 -12.16 21.48
CA TYR A 252 -11.52 -10.70 21.55
C TYR A 252 -12.27 -10.16 20.33
N ASP A 253 -13.49 -9.62 20.55
CA ASP A 253 -14.33 -9.12 19.44
C ASP A 253 -13.79 -7.80 18.88
N MET A 254 -12.80 -7.92 18.01
CA MET A 254 -12.14 -6.80 17.34
C MET A 254 -11.66 -7.23 15.96
N SER A 255 -11.95 -6.41 14.96
CA SER A 255 -11.32 -6.49 13.64
C SER A 255 -10.91 -5.09 13.16
N PHE A 256 -9.89 -5.03 12.34
CA PHE A 256 -9.40 -3.78 11.78
C PHE A 256 -8.68 -4.03 10.47
N ALA A 257 -9.07 -3.29 9.41
CA ALA A 257 -8.39 -3.29 8.13
C ALA A 257 -7.87 -1.89 7.81
N ASN A 258 -6.59 -1.77 7.55
CA ASN A 258 -5.99 -0.54 7.07
C ASN A 258 -6.13 -0.46 5.56
N TRP A 259 -6.97 0.44 5.06
CA TRP A 259 -7.03 0.72 3.64
C TRP A 259 -5.78 1.46 3.17
N ARG A 260 -5.40 1.28 1.89
CA ARG A 260 -4.40 2.11 1.22
C ARG A 260 -4.93 2.56 -0.13
N GLY A 261 -4.64 3.81 -0.46
CA GLY A 261 -5.12 4.43 -1.69
C GLY A 261 -4.23 5.59 -2.13
N PHE A 262 -4.59 6.16 -3.25
CA PHE A 262 -3.84 7.23 -3.89
C PHE A 262 -4.67 8.48 -4.04
N PHE A 263 -3.98 9.61 -3.95
CA PHE A 263 -4.52 10.95 -4.13
C PHE A 263 -3.65 11.73 -5.10
N GLY A 264 -4.29 12.50 -5.96
CA GLY A 264 -3.64 13.52 -6.77
C GLY A 264 -3.51 14.84 -6.01
N ALA A 265 -2.74 15.77 -6.56
CA ALA A 265 -2.62 17.13 -6.04
C ALA A 265 -3.98 17.86 -6.03
N PRO A 266 -4.14 18.90 -5.19
CA PRO A 266 -5.31 19.77 -5.25
C PRO A 266 -5.51 20.36 -6.64
N GLY A 267 -6.74 20.32 -7.14
CA GLY A 267 -7.09 20.87 -8.46
C GLY A 267 -6.44 20.13 -9.64
N LEU A 268 -6.13 18.83 -9.47
CA LEU A 268 -5.74 17.98 -10.58
C LEU A 268 -6.84 17.99 -11.63
N PRO A 269 -6.56 18.26 -12.92
CA PRO A 269 -7.54 18.21 -13.98
C PRO A 269 -8.27 16.86 -14.01
N GLU A 270 -9.59 16.89 -14.20
CA GLU A 270 -10.42 15.67 -14.16
C GLU A 270 -9.98 14.64 -15.21
N GLU A 271 -9.53 15.08 -16.37
CA GLU A 271 -8.98 14.21 -17.40
C GLU A 271 -7.77 13.40 -16.88
N LYS A 272 -6.85 14.05 -16.14
CA LYS A 272 -5.70 13.38 -15.52
C LYS A 272 -6.11 12.44 -14.37
N ALA A 273 -7.05 12.89 -13.54
CA ALA A 273 -7.58 12.08 -12.47
C ALA A 273 -8.24 10.81 -13.02
N GLU A 274 -8.99 10.93 -14.11
CA GLU A 274 -9.63 9.80 -14.77
C GLU A 274 -8.61 8.88 -15.45
N ALA A 275 -7.56 9.43 -16.06
CA ALA A 275 -6.46 8.62 -16.60
C ALA A 275 -5.80 7.76 -15.50
N PHE A 276 -5.52 8.34 -14.31
CA PHE A 276 -5.00 7.59 -13.16
C PHE A 276 -5.98 6.53 -12.66
N ARG A 277 -7.28 6.85 -12.55
CA ARG A 277 -8.31 5.86 -12.17
C ARG A 277 -8.38 4.71 -13.17
N SER A 278 -8.33 5.04 -14.47
CA SER A 278 -8.41 4.06 -15.56
C SER A 278 -7.25 3.06 -15.52
N VAL A 279 -5.99 3.53 -15.42
CA VAL A 279 -4.84 2.61 -15.36
C VAL A 279 -4.84 1.77 -14.09
N LEU A 280 -5.31 2.30 -12.95
CA LEU A 280 -5.47 1.51 -11.72
C LEU A 280 -6.57 0.46 -11.87
N LYS A 281 -7.68 0.78 -12.55
CA LYS A 281 -8.75 -0.18 -12.86
C LYS A 281 -8.25 -1.30 -13.76
N GLU A 282 -7.51 -0.96 -14.81
CA GLU A 282 -6.93 -1.96 -15.70
C GLU A 282 -5.90 -2.84 -14.98
N MET A 283 -5.04 -2.24 -14.15
CA MET A 283 -4.10 -2.99 -13.31
C MET A 283 -4.80 -4.02 -12.43
N TYR A 284 -5.98 -3.70 -11.92
CA TYR A 284 -6.73 -4.60 -11.04
C TYR A 284 -7.10 -5.93 -11.70
N ALA A 285 -7.29 -5.93 -13.03
CA ALA A 285 -7.57 -7.13 -13.82
C ALA A 285 -6.30 -7.92 -14.21
N LYS A 286 -5.10 -7.42 -13.87
CA LYS A 286 -3.85 -8.03 -14.30
C LYS A 286 -3.33 -9.07 -13.30
N PRO A 287 -2.79 -10.20 -13.79
CA PRO A 287 -2.20 -11.23 -12.94
C PRO A 287 -0.98 -10.73 -12.15
N GLU A 288 -0.24 -9.75 -12.67
CA GLU A 288 0.90 -9.13 -12.00
C GLU A 288 0.47 -8.48 -10.68
N TRP A 289 -0.63 -7.74 -10.68
CA TRP A 289 -1.19 -7.14 -9.48
C TRP A 289 -1.72 -8.17 -8.50
N LYS A 290 -2.43 -9.19 -9.02
CA LYS A 290 -2.92 -10.29 -8.19
C LYS A 290 -1.77 -11.00 -7.47
N ALA A 291 -0.68 -11.30 -8.17
CA ALA A 291 0.49 -11.97 -7.59
C ALA A 291 1.12 -11.13 -6.45
N ILE A 292 1.23 -9.80 -6.63
CA ILE A 292 1.75 -8.90 -5.59
C ILE A 292 0.83 -8.87 -4.37
N ARG A 293 -0.48 -8.79 -4.56
CA ARG A 293 -1.45 -8.81 -3.46
C ARG A 293 -1.40 -10.13 -2.69
N ASP A 294 -1.42 -11.25 -3.40
CA ASP A 294 -1.38 -12.59 -2.80
C ASP A 294 -0.09 -12.80 -1.97
N GLN A 295 1.05 -12.37 -2.51
CA GLN A 295 2.33 -12.45 -1.79
C GLN A 295 2.32 -11.67 -0.47
N ARG A 296 1.64 -10.53 -0.44
CA ARG A 296 1.59 -9.63 0.71
C ARG A 296 0.38 -9.84 1.63
N GLY A 297 -0.56 -10.69 1.25
CA GLY A 297 -1.79 -10.90 1.99
C GLY A 297 -2.77 -9.72 1.93
N TRP A 298 -2.62 -8.85 0.95
CA TRP A 298 -3.51 -7.71 0.77
C TRP A 298 -4.86 -8.15 0.21
N GLN A 299 -5.92 -7.61 0.78
CA GLN A 299 -7.27 -7.88 0.35
C GLN A 299 -7.73 -6.90 -0.71
N ASP A 300 -8.71 -7.32 -1.51
CA ASP A 300 -9.35 -6.47 -2.50
C ASP A 300 -10.09 -5.31 -1.84
N LEU A 301 -9.74 -4.10 -2.26
CA LEU A 301 -10.47 -2.90 -1.93
C LEU A 301 -10.30 -1.87 -3.05
N TYR A 302 -11.02 -2.04 -4.16
CA TYR A 302 -11.01 -1.06 -5.23
C TYR A 302 -12.21 -0.12 -5.13
N LYS A 303 -11.93 1.17 -4.86
CA LYS A 303 -12.96 2.22 -4.78
C LYS A 303 -12.43 3.47 -5.50
N PRO A 304 -12.84 3.72 -6.75
CA PRO A 304 -12.37 4.87 -7.51
C PRO A 304 -13.17 6.14 -7.21
N GLY A 305 -12.53 7.30 -7.35
CA GLY A 305 -13.17 8.62 -7.41
C GLY A 305 -14.17 8.89 -6.29
N ALA A 306 -15.42 9.11 -6.64
CA ALA A 306 -16.50 9.43 -5.71
C ALA A 306 -16.77 8.31 -4.68
N GLU A 307 -16.63 7.03 -5.09
CA GLU A 307 -16.78 5.91 -4.15
C GLU A 307 -15.70 5.95 -3.07
N PHE A 308 -14.49 6.39 -3.43
CA PHE A 308 -13.41 6.57 -2.47
C PHE A 308 -13.72 7.70 -1.49
N THR A 309 -14.28 8.81 -1.95
CA THR A 309 -14.69 9.92 -1.08
C THR A 309 -15.72 9.46 -0.04
N VAL A 310 -16.80 8.79 -0.47
CA VAL A 310 -17.84 8.25 0.42
C VAL A 310 -17.24 7.26 1.43
N PHE A 311 -16.33 6.42 0.98
CA PHE A 311 -15.62 5.49 1.86
C PHE A 311 -14.79 6.23 2.93
N LEU A 312 -14.05 7.29 2.55
CA LEU A 312 -13.23 8.08 3.46
C LEU A 312 -14.08 8.79 4.52
N GLU A 313 -15.22 9.35 4.14
CA GLU A 313 -16.16 10.00 5.07
C GLU A 313 -16.73 9.01 6.10
N LYS A 314 -17.09 7.80 5.64
CA LYS A 314 -17.52 6.74 6.55
C LYS A 314 -16.40 6.35 7.51
N MET A 315 -15.18 6.14 7.02
CA MET A 315 -14.02 5.80 7.84
C MET A 315 -13.69 6.89 8.86
N GLU A 316 -13.84 8.17 8.50
CA GLU A 316 -13.63 9.28 9.42
C GLU A 316 -14.61 9.24 10.60
N ASN A 317 -15.88 8.96 10.33
CA ASN A 317 -16.88 8.82 11.37
C ASN A 317 -16.61 7.60 12.29
N ASP A 318 -16.29 6.46 11.69
CA ASP A 318 -16.02 5.23 12.43
C ASP A 318 -14.78 5.37 13.33
N ILE A 319 -13.66 5.84 12.76
CA ILE A 319 -12.40 6.05 13.48
C ILE A 319 -12.55 7.13 14.55
N GLY A 320 -13.24 8.23 14.24
CA GLY A 320 -13.53 9.29 15.21
C GLY A 320 -14.27 8.76 16.42
N SER A 321 -15.25 7.89 16.21
CA SER A 321 -16.00 7.23 17.29
C SER A 321 -15.11 6.31 18.14
N ILE A 322 -14.25 5.51 17.51
CA ILE A 322 -13.28 4.66 18.21
C ILE A 322 -12.29 5.52 19.01
N MET A 323 -11.73 6.56 18.41
CA MET A 323 -10.72 7.42 19.06
C MET A 323 -11.28 8.17 20.27
N ARG A 324 -12.55 8.63 20.21
CA ARG A 324 -13.24 9.21 21.38
C ARG A 324 -13.40 8.19 22.48
N ARG A 325 -13.89 6.99 22.16
CA ARG A 325 -14.09 5.90 23.14
C ARG A 325 -12.77 5.51 23.82
N LEU A 326 -11.67 5.47 23.08
CA LEU A 326 -10.34 5.17 23.59
C LEU A 326 -9.62 6.37 24.26
N GLY A 327 -10.25 7.56 24.31
CA GLY A 327 -9.67 8.74 24.94
C GLY A 327 -8.53 9.42 24.14
N PHE A 328 -8.38 9.13 22.85
CA PHE A 328 -7.37 9.77 22.00
C PHE A 328 -7.79 11.16 21.50
N ILE A 329 -9.08 11.43 21.41
CA ILE A 329 -9.68 12.73 21.10
C ILE A 329 -10.89 12.99 21.99
N GLN A 330 -11.29 14.26 22.10
CA GLN A 330 -12.48 14.68 22.87
C GLN A 330 -13.79 14.49 22.09
#